data_74a99c58343d1868860014c1baf21f0d
#
_entry.id   74a99c58343d1868860014c1baf21f0d
#
_cell.length_a   1.000
_cell.length_b   1.000
_cell.length_c   1.000
_cell.angle_alpha   90.00
_cell.angle_beta   90.00
_cell.angle_gamma   90.00
#
_symmetry.space_group_name_H-M   'P 1'
#
loop_
_entity.id
_entity.type
_entity.pdbx_description
1 polymer ?
#
loop_
_entity_poly.entity_id
_entity_poly.type
_entity_poly.pdbx_seq_one_letter_code
_entity_poly.pdbx_strand_id
1 'polypeptide(L)'
;PAMLNNIVGLKPSLGLISNAGLVPACRTLDCISVFSLTVDDALTALTAMAGSDRADPFSRDRPLGMMSGFPGQLRLGVPRNGQLIFFGDSAAEQAYGGALRRWESLGATLVEFDLEPFYETARLLYEGPWVAERYLVIRDLLASAPDSIHPVTREITAAGARLTAADTFAALYR
;
A
#
# COMPACT_ATOMS: atom_id res chain seq x y z
N PRO A 1 -1.60 9.57 -0.40
CA PRO A 1 -1.79 10.83 0.31
C PRO A 1 -0.49 11.63 0.51
N ALA A 2 0.61 11.01 0.98
CA ALA A 2 1.86 11.72 1.30
C ALA A 2 2.44 12.51 0.11
N MET A 3 2.55 11.88 -1.04
CA MET A 3 3.07 12.50 -2.27
C MET A 3 2.31 13.79 -2.64
N LEU A 4 0.98 13.76 -2.58
CA LEU A 4 0.13 14.89 -2.94
C LEU A 4 0.16 16.03 -1.92
N ASN A 5 0.68 15.78 -0.72
CA ASN A 5 0.78 16.75 0.37
C ASN A 5 2.24 17.15 0.67
N ASN A 6 3.19 16.69 -0.12
CA ASN A 6 4.63 16.94 0.06
C ASN A 6 5.12 16.62 1.49
N ILE A 7 4.72 15.46 2.01
CA ILE A 7 5.11 14.95 3.33
C ILE A 7 5.67 13.54 3.20
N VAL A 8 6.30 13.06 4.27
CA VAL A 8 6.79 11.68 4.37
C VAL A 8 5.63 10.75 4.71
N GLY A 9 5.52 9.65 3.97
CA GLY A 9 4.60 8.55 4.27
C GLY A 9 5.37 7.25 4.52
N LEU A 10 5.27 6.71 5.71
CA LEU A 10 5.87 5.44 6.11
C LEU A 10 4.79 4.37 6.23
N LYS A 11 4.79 3.40 5.33
CA LYS A 11 4.01 2.16 5.48
C LYS A 11 4.93 1.07 6.02
N PRO A 12 4.79 0.66 7.26
CA PRO A 12 5.62 -0.41 7.82
C PRO A 12 5.28 -1.77 7.22
N SER A 13 6.05 -2.79 7.55
CA SER A 13 5.70 -4.17 7.22
C SER A 13 4.46 -4.60 8.00
N LEU A 14 3.66 -5.48 7.39
CA LEU A 14 2.45 -6.01 8.02
C LEU A 14 2.76 -6.65 9.37
N GLY A 15 1.93 -6.33 10.36
CA GLY A 15 2.00 -6.89 11.70
C GLY A 15 3.07 -6.28 12.61
N LEU A 16 3.84 -5.27 12.17
CA LEU A 16 4.75 -4.52 13.05
C LEU A 16 4.00 -3.58 14.00
N ILE A 17 2.89 -3.01 13.56
CA ILE A 17 1.96 -2.25 14.39
C ILE A 17 0.69 -3.07 14.47
N SER A 18 0.13 -3.21 15.67
CA SER A 18 -1.14 -3.91 15.89
C SER A 18 -2.29 -3.18 15.20
N ASN A 19 -3.18 -3.94 14.57
CA ASN A 19 -4.44 -3.48 14.02
C ASN A 19 -5.62 -3.67 15.00
N ALA A 20 -5.37 -4.06 16.25
CA ALA A 20 -6.42 -4.18 17.26
C ALA A 20 -7.13 -2.84 17.47
N GLY A 21 -8.46 -2.82 17.35
CA GLY A 21 -9.27 -1.61 17.43
C GLY A 21 -9.37 -0.79 16.13
N LEU A 22 -8.64 -1.17 15.08
CA LEU A 22 -8.80 -0.56 13.76
C LEU A 22 -10.11 -1.02 13.12
N VAL A 23 -10.84 -0.10 12.48
CA VAL A 23 -11.95 -0.46 11.59
C VAL A 23 -11.34 -1.13 10.35
N PRO A 24 -11.58 -2.42 10.12
CA PRO A 24 -10.88 -3.13 9.08
C PRO A 24 -11.37 -2.75 7.67
N ALA A 25 -10.46 -2.79 6.71
CA ALA A 25 -10.77 -2.77 5.29
C ALA A 25 -10.45 -4.14 4.65
N CYS A 26 -9.19 -4.54 4.72
CA CYS A 26 -8.72 -5.87 4.32
C CYS A 26 -7.82 -6.40 5.45
N ARG A 27 -8.34 -7.20 6.36
CA ARG A 27 -7.65 -7.63 7.59
C ARG A 27 -6.29 -8.27 7.33
N THR A 28 -6.16 -8.98 6.21
CA THR A 28 -4.91 -9.62 5.79
C THR A 28 -3.87 -8.64 5.26
N LEU A 29 -4.26 -7.41 4.91
CA LEU A 29 -3.41 -6.40 4.30
C LEU A 29 -3.37 -5.08 5.07
N ASP A 30 -4.29 -4.87 6.00
CA ASP A 30 -4.36 -3.62 6.75
C ASP A 30 -3.05 -3.33 7.47
N CYS A 31 -2.60 -2.09 7.36
CA CYS A 31 -1.36 -1.63 7.92
C CYS A 31 -1.47 -0.17 8.33
N ILE A 32 -1.35 0.10 9.62
CA ILE A 32 -1.31 1.46 10.14
C ILE A 32 -0.04 2.13 9.61
N SER A 33 -0.22 3.27 8.94
CA SER A 33 0.85 4.03 8.31
C SER A 33 1.05 5.38 9.00
N VAL A 34 2.26 5.89 8.95
CA VAL A 34 2.63 7.17 9.58
C VAL A 34 2.80 8.23 8.50
N PHE A 35 2.27 9.42 8.76
CA PHE A 35 2.55 10.63 7.99
C PHE A 35 3.27 11.63 8.87
N SER A 36 4.36 12.21 8.38
CA SER A 36 5.21 13.14 9.12
C SER A 36 5.88 14.14 8.18
N LEU A 37 6.51 15.16 8.72
CA LEU A 37 7.27 16.13 7.93
C LEU A 37 8.68 15.62 7.59
N THR A 38 9.26 14.79 8.47
CA THR A 38 10.61 14.26 8.29
C THR A 38 10.64 12.73 8.41
N VAL A 39 11.69 12.11 7.88
CA VAL A 39 11.92 10.67 8.03
C VAL A 39 12.20 10.30 9.49
N ASP A 40 12.90 11.16 10.23
CA ASP A 40 13.22 10.93 11.64
C ASP A 40 11.97 10.91 12.52
N ASP A 41 11.01 11.82 12.26
CA ASP A 41 9.71 11.82 12.94
C ASP A 41 8.91 10.55 12.63
N ALA A 42 8.93 10.11 11.35
CA ALA A 42 8.28 8.87 10.96
C ALA A 42 8.86 7.65 11.69
N LEU A 43 10.19 7.58 11.82
CA LEU A 43 10.87 6.52 12.55
C LEU A 43 10.57 6.58 14.05
N THR A 44 10.55 7.77 14.64
CA THR A 44 10.21 7.99 16.05
C THR A 44 8.80 7.46 16.34
N ALA A 45 7.83 7.84 15.51
CA ALA A 45 6.46 7.36 15.63
C ALA A 45 6.36 5.83 15.44
N LEU A 46 7.03 5.28 14.42
CA LEU A 46 7.08 3.83 14.22
C LEU A 46 7.66 3.11 15.44
N THR A 47 8.76 3.61 15.99
CA THR A 47 9.43 3.01 17.16
C THR A 47 8.51 3.01 18.39
N ALA A 48 7.71 4.06 18.56
CA ALA A 48 6.76 4.16 19.66
C ALA A 48 5.55 3.22 19.51
N MET A 49 5.14 2.92 18.27
CA MET A 49 3.94 2.13 18.00
C MET A 49 4.21 0.66 17.69
N ALA A 50 5.43 0.32 17.26
CA ALA A 50 5.77 -1.06 16.91
C ALA A 50 5.86 -1.96 18.13
N GLY A 51 5.32 -3.16 18.00
CA GLY A 51 5.39 -4.17 19.06
C GLY A 51 4.42 -5.30 18.81
N SER A 52 4.68 -6.44 19.44
CA SER A 52 3.80 -7.59 19.39
C SER A 52 2.57 -7.38 20.26
N ASP A 53 1.39 -7.68 19.71
CA ASP A 53 0.11 -7.58 20.40
C ASP A 53 -0.67 -8.91 20.25
N ARG A 54 -0.97 -9.55 21.36
CA ARG A 54 -1.74 -10.80 21.37
C ARG A 54 -3.21 -10.63 20.98
N ALA A 55 -3.73 -9.41 21.03
CA ALA A 55 -5.10 -9.10 20.61
C ALA A 55 -5.25 -9.03 19.09
N ASP A 56 -4.14 -8.89 18.35
CA ASP A 56 -4.12 -8.89 16.89
C ASP A 56 -3.53 -10.21 16.35
N PRO A 57 -4.32 -11.08 15.70
CA PRO A 57 -3.84 -12.35 15.16
C PRO A 57 -2.83 -12.18 14.01
N PHE A 58 -2.72 -10.98 13.42
CA PHE A 58 -1.75 -10.66 12.39
C PHE A 58 -0.49 -9.98 12.93
N SER A 59 -0.46 -9.65 14.22
CA SER A 59 0.72 -9.04 14.85
C SER A 59 1.92 -9.99 14.83
N ARG A 60 3.10 -9.41 14.60
CA ARG A 60 4.36 -10.16 14.48
C ARG A 60 5.39 -9.59 15.44
N ASP A 61 6.03 -10.50 16.19
CA ASP A 61 7.20 -10.15 16.98
C ASP A 61 8.44 -10.10 16.08
N ARG A 62 8.77 -8.91 15.62
CA ARG A 62 9.96 -8.66 14.79
C ARG A 62 10.66 -7.39 15.25
N PRO A 63 12.00 -7.44 15.37
CA PRO A 63 12.77 -6.25 15.69
C PRO A 63 12.64 -5.22 14.54
N LEU A 64 12.61 -3.96 14.91
CA LEU A 64 12.78 -2.88 13.94
C LEU A 64 14.21 -2.91 13.39
N GLY A 65 14.34 -2.74 12.07
CA GLY A 65 15.64 -2.52 11.45
C GLY A 65 16.25 -1.20 11.93
N MET A 66 17.57 -1.17 12.03
CA MET A 66 18.27 0.09 12.28
C MET A 66 18.31 0.93 10.99
N MET A 67 18.17 2.25 11.13
CA MET A 67 18.49 3.15 10.03
C MET A 67 19.98 3.02 9.70
N SER A 68 20.27 2.60 8.49
CA SER A 68 21.63 2.62 7.93
C SER A 68 21.75 3.80 6.96
N GLY A 69 22.94 4.32 6.79
CA GLY A 69 23.22 5.27 5.71
C GLY A 69 22.94 4.68 4.33
N PHE A 70 22.96 5.50 3.30
CA PHE A 70 22.83 5.02 1.93
C PHE A 70 23.90 3.97 1.61
N PRO A 71 23.53 2.88 0.92
CA PRO A 71 24.53 1.91 0.44
C PRO A 71 25.48 2.62 -0.53
N GLY A 72 26.77 2.24 -0.50
CA GLY A 72 27.79 2.85 -1.36
C GLY A 72 27.52 2.73 -2.87
N GLN A 73 26.65 1.78 -3.25
CA GLN A 73 26.09 1.65 -4.61
C GLN A 73 24.58 1.49 -4.50
N LEU A 74 23.85 2.54 -4.87
CA LEU A 74 22.40 2.53 -4.94
C LEU A 74 21.95 2.15 -6.34
N ARG A 75 21.19 1.06 -6.45
CA ARG A 75 20.46 0.67 -7.66
C ARG A 75 18.99 1.04 -7.51
N LEU A 76 18.49 1.87 -8.41
CA LEU A 76 17.11 2.34 -8.40
C LEU A 76 16.37 1.70 -9.58
N GLY A 77 15.35 0.89 -9.28
CA GLY A 77 14.46 0.36 -10.31
C GLY A 77 13.57 1.46 -10.88
N VAL A 78 13.49 1.54 -12.20
CA VAL A 78 12.61 2.46 -12.92
C VAL A 78 11.76 1.69 -13.92
N PRO A 79 10.46 2.02 -14.07
CA PRO A 79 9.64 1.37 -15.09
C PRO A 79 10.20 1.59 -16.49
N ARG A 80 10.01 0.60 -17.37
CA ARG A 80 10.38 0.74 -18.78
C ARG A 80 9.67 1.91 -19.42
N ASN A 81 10.36 2.55 -20.38
CA ASN A 81 9.77 3.58 -21.20
C ASN A 81 8.50 3.04 -21.92
N GLY A 82 7.41 3.80 -21.88
CA GLY A 82 6.10 3.37 -22.39
C GLY A 82 5.15 2.78 -21.34
N GLN A 83 5.63 2.42 -20.13
CA GLN A 83 4.80 2.01 -19.00
C GLN A 83 4.45 3.17 -18.05
N LEU A 84 5.04 4.35 -18.29
CA LEU A 84 4.77 5.56 -17.53
C LEU A 84 3.59 6.31 -18.16
N ILE A 85 2.53 6.50 -17.38
CA ILE A 85 1.31 7.17 -17.83
C ILE A 85 1.11 8.43 -16.98
N PHE A 86 1.22 9.58 -17.60
CA PHE A 86 1.06 10.90 -16.94
C PHE A 86 -0.28 11.57 -17.27
N PHE A 87 -1.18 10.91 -18.02
CA PHE A 87 -2.51 11.41 -18.38
C PHE A 87 -2.52 12.82 -18.99
N GLY A 88 -1.45 13.18 -19.72
CA GLY A 88 -1.29 14.50 -20.32
C GLY A 88 -0.71 15.57 -19.38
N ASP A 89 -0.39 15.22 -18.13
CA ASP A 89 0.30 16.13 -17.20
C ASP A 89 1.79 16.19 -17.51
N SER A 90 2.17 17.14 -18.36
CA SER A 90 3.56 17.38 -18.75
C SER A 90 4.44 17.88 -17.59
N ALA A 91 3.86 18.54 -16.59
CA ALA A 91 4.60 18.99 -15.41
C ALA A 91 5.02 17.80 -14.54
N ALA A 92 4.12 16.83 -14.34
CA ALA A 92 4.43 15.58 -13.64
C ALA A 92 5.50 14.77 -14.39
N GLU A 93 5.43 14.69 -15.73
CA GLU A 93 6.42 13.99 -16.55
C GLU A 93 7.81 14.64 -16.42
N GLN A 94 7.89 15.97 -16.54
CA GLN A 94 9.14 16.70 -16.36
C GLN A 94 9.71 16.56 -14.94
N ALA A 95 8.86 16.63 -13.92
CA ALA A 95 9.26 16.44 -12.52
C ALA A 95 9.82 15.04 -12.29
N TYR A 96 9.18 14.00 -12.86
CA TYR A 96 9.68 12.63 -12.80
C TYR A 96 11.07 12.51 -13.42
N GLY A 97 11.26 13.00 -14.65
CA GLY A 97 12.57 13.02 -15.30
C GLY A 97 13.63 13.81 -14.51
N GLY A 98 13.23 14.92 -13.89
CA GLY A 98 14.09 15.69 -12.99
C GLY A 98 14.52 14.91 -11.75
N ALA A 99 13.59 14.14 -11.16
CA ALA A 99 13.89 13.29 -10.01
C ALA A 99 14.88 12.17 -10.37
N LEU A 100 14.74 11.53 -11.53
CA LEU A 100 15.69 10.52 -11.99
C LEU A 100 17.10 11.08 -12.14
N ARG A 101 17.25 12.22 -12.80
CA ARG A 101 18.57 12.91 -12.94
C ARG A 101 19.18 13.26 -11.59
N ARG A 102 18.35 13.65 -10.60
CA ARG A 102 18.83 13.92 -9.25
C ARG A 102 19.37 12.65 -8.59
N TRP A 103 18.69 11.50 -8.74
CA TRP A 103 19.19 10.24 -8.23
C TRP A 103 20.52 9.83 -8.88
N GLU A 104 20.66 9.98 -10.18
CA GLU A 104 21.93 9.73 -10.88
C GLU A 104 23.06 10.65 -10.36
N SER A 105 22.77 11.93 -10.15
CA SER A 105 23.74 12.87 -9.58
C SER A 105 24.18 12.53 -8.14
N LEU A 106 23.35 11.78 -7.41
CA LEU A 106 23.66 11.22 -6.09
C LEU A 106 24.39 9.87 -6.16
N GLY A 107 24.74 9.41 -7.36
CA GLY A 107 25.46 8.16 -7.57
C GLY A 107 24.59 6.91 -7.73
N ALA A 108 23.28 7.06 -7.89
CA ALA A 108 22.41 5.93 -8.17
C ALA A 108 22.54 5.43 -9.60
N THR A 109 22.49 4.11 -9.77
CA THR A 109 22.37 3.47 -11.09
C THR A 109 20.89 3.16 -11.34
N LEU A 110 20.33 3.70 -12.44
CA LEU A 110 18.97 3.39 -12.85
C LEU A 110 18.91 2.03 -13.55
N VAL A 111 17.97 1.18 -13.16
CA VAL A 111 17.78 -0.16 -13.72
C VAL A 111 16.34 -0.28 -14.19
N GLU A 112 16.13 -0.38 -15.48
CA GLU A 112 14.78 -0.59 -16.03
C GLU A 112 14.21 -1.94 -15.65
N PHE A 113 12.92 -1.96 -15.29
CA PHE A 113 12.18 -3.19 -15.02
C PHE A 113 10.77 -3.13 -15.62
N ASP A 114 10.17 -4.31 -15.79
CA ASP A 114 8.80 -4.43 -16.23
C ASP A 114 7.82 -4.17 -15.08
N LEU A 115 6.98 -3.16 -15.21
CA LEU A 115 5.99 -2.78 -14.19
C LEU A 115 4.69 -3.60 -14.29
N GLU A 116 4.44 -4.32 -15.42
CA GLU A 116 3.16 -5.01 -15.62
C GLU A 116 2.82 -6.04 -14.54
N PRO A 117 3.75 -6.88 -14.03
CA PRO A 117 3.45 -7.80 -12.94
C PRO A 117 2.97 -7.11 -11.66
N PHE A 118 3.44 -5.89 -11.41
CA PHE A 118 3.00 -5.09 -10.27
C PHE A 118 1.58 -4.54 -10.49
N TYR A 119 1.24 -4.12 -11.71
CA TYR A 119 -0.12 -3.72 -12.06
C TYR A 119 -1.10 -4.89 -11.99
N GLU A 120 -0.72 -6.07 -12.45
CA GLU A 120 -1.53 -7.29 -12.32
C GLU A 120 -1.84 -7.60 -10.85
N THR A 121 -0.83 -7.51 -9.98
CA THR A 121 -1.00 -7.70 -8.54
C THR A 121 -1.90 -6.61 -7.93
N ALA A 122 -1.71 -5.33 -8.32
CA ALA A 122 -2.51 -4.23 -7.82
C ALA A 122 -4.00 -4.35 -8.20
N ARG A 123 -4.30 -4.87 -9.41
CA ARG A 123 -5.68 -5.13 -9.85
C ARG A 123 -6.40 -6.13 -8.95
N LEU A 124 -5.70 -7.11 -8.36
CA LEU A 124 -6.30 -8.08 -7.44
C LEU A 124 -6.95 -7.43 -6.22
N LEU A 125 -6.50 -6.24 -5.81
CA LEU A 125 -7.06 -5.53 -4.67
C LEU A 125 -8.49 -5.04 -4.89
N TYR A 126 -8.87 -4.73 -6.13
CA TYR A 126 -10.17 -4.16 -6.49
C TYR A 126 -11.01 -5.07 -7.38
N GLU A 127 -10.36 -5.91 -8.20
CA GLU A 127 -11.00 -6.83 -9.12
C GLU A 127 -10.95 -8.28 -8.63
N GLY A 128 -10.14 -8.53 -7.60
CA GLY A 128 -9.90 -9.84 -7.01
C GLY A 128 -10.58 -10.03 -5.64
N PRO A 129 -10.28 -11.14 -4.96
CA PRO A 129 -10.98 -11.60 -3.77
C PRO A 129 -10.78 -10.73 -2.52
N TRP A 130 -9.85 -9.78 -2.51
CA TRP A 130 -9.72 -8.83 -1.40
C TRP A 130 -10.94 -7.91 -1.25
N VAL A 131 -11.78 -7.78 -2.30
CA VAL A 131 -13.09 -7.13 -2.18
C VAL A 131 -14.03 -7.95 -1.30
N ALA A 132 -13.90 -9.29 -1.25
CA ALA A 132 -14.66 -10.12 -0.34
C ALA A 132 -14.31 -9.87 1.14
N GLU A 133 -13.05 -9.58 1.46
CA GLU A 133 -12.66 -9.17 2.81
C GLU A 133 -13.35 -7.87 3.22
N ARG A 134 -13.40 -6.87 2.33
CA ARG A 134 -14.14 -5.62 2.57
C ARG A 134 -15.63 -5.86 2.72
N TYR A 135 -16.21 -6.74 1.92
CA TYR A 135 -17.62 -7.13 2.05
C TYR A 135 -17.92 -7.70 3.43
N LEU A 136 -17.07 -8.60 3.97
CA LEU A 136 -17.27 -9.20 5.30
C LEU A 136 -17.36 -8.14 6.41
N VAL A 137 -16.67 -7.01 6.26
CA VAL A 137 -16.68 -5.93 7.28
C VAL A 137 -18.02 -5.23 7.35
N ILE A 138 -18.67 -4.99 6.21
CA ILE A 138 -19.89 -4.16 6.14
C ILE A 138 -21.12 -4.91 5.63
N ARG A 139 -21.06 -6.25 5.49
CA ARG A 139 -22.17 -7.05 4.94
C ARG A 139 -23.49 -6.86 5.68
N ASP A 140 -23.42 -6.75 7.02
CA ASP A 140 -24.62 -6.60 7.84
C ASP A 140 -25.23 -5.18 7.65
N LEU A 141 -24.37 -4.17 7.48
CA LEU A 141 -24.80 -2.82 7.12
C LEU A 141 -25.37 -2.75 5.69
N LEU A 142 -24.75 -3.47 4.74
CA LEU A 142 -25.25 -3.60 3.37
C LEU A 142 -26.65 -4.23 3.33
N ALA A 143 -26.92 -5.19 4.22
CA ALA A 143 -28.21 -5.86 4.30
C ALA A 143 -29.29 -5.01 5.01
N SER A 144 -28.94 -4.28 6.07
CA SER A 144 -29.89 -3.58 6.93
C SER A 144 -30.10 -2.11 6.56
N ALA A 145 -29.08 -1.42 6.06
CA ALA A 145 -29.13 0.01 5.77
C ALA A 145 -28.22 0.40 4.59
N PRO A 146 -28.44 -0.15 3.38
CA PRO A 146 -27.55 0.06 2.22
C PRO A 146 -27.41 1.54 1.82
N ASP A 147 -28.45 2.34 2.04
CA ASP A 147 -28.46 3.75 1.67
C ASP A 147 -27.66 4.64 2.62
N SER A 148 -27.21 4.12 3.77
CA SER A 148 -26.27 4.79 4.65
C SER A 148 -24.82 4.71 4.14
N ILE A 149 -24.55 3.90 3.12
CA ILE A 149 -23.23 3.69 2.54
C ILE A 149 -23.10 4.52 1.27
N HIS A 150 -21.99 5.23 1.12
CA HIS A 150 -21.72 6.00 -0.10
C HIS A 150 -21.87 5.10 -1.35
N PRO A 151 -22.57 5.52 -2.41
CA PRO A 151 -22.93 4.68 -3.55
C PRO A 151 -21.77 3.93 -4.18
N VAL A 152 -20.63 4.62 -4.41
CA VAL A 152 -19.43 4.01 -5.00
C VAL A 152 -18.84 2.93 -4.07
N THR A 153 -18.77 3.19 -2.77
CA THR A 153 -18.29 2.20 -1.79
C THR A 153 -19.20 0.99 -1.73
N ARG A 154 -20.53 1.23 -1.76
CA ARG A 154 -21.56 0.18 -1.78
C ARG A 154 -21.40 -0.73 -2.99
N GLU A 155 -21.28 -0.16 -4.19
CA GLU A 155 -21.15 -0.90 -5.44
C GLU A 155 -19.88 -1.79 -5.44
N ILE A 156 -18.73 -1.19 -5.14
CA ILE A 156 -17.45 -1.92 -5.10
C ILE A 156 -17.51 -3.06 -4.07
N THR A 157 -17.98 -2.76 -2.85
CA THR A 157 -17.94 -3.74 -1.76
C THR A 157 -18.96 -4.84 -1.93
N ALA A 158 -20.17 -4.54 -2.44
CA ALA A 158 -21.19 -5.55 -2.70
C ALA A 158 -20.75 -6.61 -3.73
N ALA A 159 -19.85 -6.27 -4.64
CA ALA A 159 -19.29 -7.21 -5.60
C ALA A 159 -18.57 -8.39 -4.92
N GLY A 160 -18.03 -8.17 -3.72
CA GLY A 160 -17.35 -9.20 -2.90
C GLY A 160 -18.24 -10.39 -2.53
N ALA A 161 -19.56 -10.20 -2.46
CA ALA A 161 -20.52 -11.29 -2.17
C ALA A 161 -20.55 -12.40 -3.22
N ARG A 162 -20.08 -12.13 -4.44
CA ARG A 162 -20.11 -13.08 -5.57
C ARG A 162 -18.85 -13.91 -5.72
N LEU A 163 -17.81 -13.56 -4.99
CA LEU A 163 -16.50 -14.23 -5.07
C LEU A 163 -16.52 -15.52 -4.26
N THR A 164 -15.92 -16.58 -4.84
CA THR A 164 -15.85 -17.89 -4.23
C THR A 164 -14.52 -18.14 -3.52
N ALA A 165 -14.45 -19.17 -2.71
CA ALA A 165 -13.18 -19.63 -2.15
C ALA A 165 -12.17 -20.03 -3.23
N ALA A 166 -12.65 -20.60 -4.35
CA ALA A 166 -11.78 -20.95 -5.48
C ALA A 166 -11.14 -19.71 -6.10
N ASP A 167 -11.89 -18.62 -6.25
CA ASP A 167 -11.35 -17.34 -6.75
C ASP A 167 -10.27 -16.80 -5.80
N THR A 168 -10.49 -16.95 -4.49
CA THR A 168 -9.54 -16.52 -3.47
C THR A 168 -8.23 -17.29 -3.57
N PHE A 169 -8.28 -18.62 -3.64
CA PHE A 169 -7.05 -19.41 -3.76
C PHE A 169 -6.35 -19.19 -5.09
N ALA A 170 -7.09 -19.05 -6.19
CA ALA A 170 -6.52 -18.74 -7.49
C ALA A 170 -5.75 -17.41 -7.50
N ALA A 171 -6.25 -16.40 -6.78
CA ALA A 171 -5.57 -15.12 -6.64
C ALA A 171 -4.34 -15.17 -5.72
N LEU A 172 -4.39 -15.99 -4.64
CA LEU A 172 -3.24 -16.21 -3.76
C LEU A 172 -2.07 -16.93 -4.45
N TYR A 173 -2.35 -17.72 -5.48
CA TYR A 173 -1.32 -18.42 -6.26
C TYR A 173 -0.63 -17.55 -7.31
N ARG A 174 -1.17 -16.40 -7.61
CA ARG A 174 -0.60 -15.40 -8.53
C ARG A 174 0.38 -14.49 -7.83
#